data_f8de1d2f61a7c55b89f32a0b981ef389
#
_entry.id   f8de1d2f61a7c55b89f32a0b981ef389
#
_cell.length_a   1.000
_cell.length_b   1.000
_cell.length_c   1.000
_cell.angle_alpha   90.00
_cell.angle_beta   90.00
_cell.angle_gamma   90.00
#
_symmetry.space_group_name_H-M   'P 1'
#
loop_
_entity.id
_entity.type
_entity.pdbx_description
1 polymer ?
#
loop_
_entity_poly.entity_id
_entity_poly.type
_entity_poly.pdbx_seq_one_letter_code
_entity_poly.pdbx_strand_id
1 'polypeptide(L)' 'MLDLYQQLKSQVEAIEDDLRKAAGGNKAAGTRVRKSLQEVKSTAQDLRKRVLEDRDASTDSGSSF' A
#
# COMPACT_ATOMS: atom_id res chain seq x y z
N MET A 1 -3.63 11.84 -8.55
CA MET A 1 -4.20 10.97 -7.52
C MET A 1 -4.49 9.57 -7.99
N LEU A 2 -5.13 9.41 -9.10
CA LEU A 2 -5.41 8.07 -9.61
C LEU A 2 -4.14 7.30 -9.93
N ASP A 3 -3.08 8.00 -10.30
CA ASP A 3 -1.81 7.34 -10.56
C ASP A 3 -1.29 6.64 -9.32
N LEU A 4 -1.43 7.29 -8.17
CA LEU A 4 -0.98 6.69 -6.93
C LEU A 4 -1.84 5.49 -6.57
N TYR A 5 -3.11 5.57 -6.85
CA TYR A 5 -4.00 4.45 -6.59
C TYR A 5 -3.62 3.25 -7.47
N GLN A 6 -3.34 3.50 -8.74
CA GLN A 6 -2.95 2.43 -9.63
C GLN A 6 -1.64 1.80 -9.17
N GLN A 7 -0.72 2.63 -8.73
CA GLN A 7 0.54 2.13 -8.22
C GLN A 7 0.33 1.25 -6.99
N LEU A 8 -0.51 1.70 -6.08
CA LEU A 8 -0.81 0.95 -4.87
C LEU A 8 -1.43 -0.39 -5.22
N LYS A 9 -2.37 -0.37 -6.15
CA LYS A 9 -3.05 -1.58 -6.56
C LYS A 9 -2.06 -2.58 -7.16
N SER A 10 -1.17 -2.10 -8.02
CA SER A 10 -0.17 -2.96 -8.62
C SER A 10 0.77 -3.54 -7.58
N GLN A 11 1.15 -2.73 -6.61
CA GLN A 11 2.04 -3.21 -5.56
C GLN A 11 1.38 -4.32 -4.75
N VAL A 12 0.10 -4.13 -4.44
CA VAL A 12 -0.63 -5.13 -3.67
C VAL A 12 -0.76 -6.42 -4.46
N GLU A 13 -1.07 -6.31 -5.73
CA GLU A 13 -1.22 -7.50 -6.56
C GLU A 13 0.08 -8.25 -6.69
N ALA A 14 1.18 -7.53 -6.76
CA ALA A 14 2.48 -8.16 -6.92
C ALA A 14 2.90 -8.94 -5.68
N ILE A 15 2.33 -8.63 -4.54
CA ILE A 15 2.68 -9.32 -3.31
C ILE A 15 2.01 -10.68 -3.21
N GLU A 16 0.93 -10.87 -3.92
CA GLU A 16 0.11 -12.05 -3.73
C GLU A 16 0.88 -13.36 -3.86
N ASP A 17 1.70 -13.47 -4.89
CA ASP A 17 2.46 -14.69 -5.10
C ASP A 17 3.41 -14.95 -3.94
N ASP A 18 4.14 -13.93 -3.55
CA ASP A 18 5.08 -14.08 -2.45
C ASP A 18 4.36 -14.37 -1.15
N LEU A 19 3.17 -13.81 -1.00
CA LEU A 19 2.40 -14.04 0.19
C LEU A 19 1.99 -15.51 0.30
N ARG A 20 1.59 -16.10 -0.80
CA ARG A 20 1.25 -17.52 -0.81
C ARG A 20 2.44 -18.37 -0.47
N LYS A 21 3.61 -18.03 -1.02
CA LYS A 21 4.83 -18.77 -0.75
C LYS A 21 5.23 -18.63 0.70
N ALA A 22 5.10 -17.43 1.23
CA ALA A 22 5.44 -17.18 2.63
C ALA A 22 4.52 -17.97 3.56
N ALA A 23 3.25 -18.03 3.21
CA ALA A 23 2.28 -18.78 4.00
C ALA A 23 2.63 -20.27 4.00
N GLY A 24 3.29 -20.72 2.93
CA GLY A 24 3.72 -22.11 2.84
C GLY A 24 5.07 -22.37 3.48
N GLY A 25 5.65 -21.37 4.12
CA GLY A 25 6.91 -21.59 4.83
C GLY A 25 8.15 -21.05 4.14
N ASN A 26 8.01 -20.39 3.00
CA ASN A 26 9.17 -19.89 2.28
C ASN A 26 9.67 -18.60 2.94
N LYS A 27 10.82 -18.67 3.58
CA LYS A 27 11.34 -17.53 4.32
C LYS A 27 11.78 -16.38 3.41
N ALA A 28 12.33 -16.71 2.27
CA ALA A 28 12.77 -15.68 1.34
C ALA A 28 11.56 -14.88 0.85
N ALA A 29 10.46 -15.58 0.59
CA ALA A 29 9.24 -14.91 0.17
C ALA A 29 8.71 -14.02 1.27
N GLY A 30 8.82 -14.46 2.52
CA GLY A 30 8.39 -13.66 3.66
C GLY A 30 9.16 -12.35 3.74
N THR A 31 10.47 -12.42 3.51
CA THR A 31 11.29 -11.21 3.53
C THR A 31 10.86 -10.25 2.42
N ARG A 32 10.59 -10.80 1.23
CA ARG A 32 10.15 -9.94 0.13
C ARG A 32 8.80 -9.31 0.42
N VAL A 33 7.91 -10.06 1.03
CA VAL A 33 6.59 -9.53 1.39
C VAL A 33 6.73 -8.36 2.35
N ARG A 34 7.57 -8.51 3.36
CA ARG A 34 7.74 -7.45 4.33
C ARG A 34 8.29 -6.18 3.68
N LYS A 35 9.24 -6.36 2.79
CA LYS A 35 9.80 -5.21 2.09
C LYS A 35 8.76 -4.55 1.20
N SER A 36 8.00 -5.36 0.49
CA SER A 36 6.98 -4.83 -0.40
C SER A 36 5.89 -4.11 0.38
N LEU A 37 5.56 -4.60 1.55
CA LEU A 37 4.55 -3.95 2.37
C LEU A 37 5.01 -2.59 2.86
N GLN A 38 6.31 -2.41 3.05
CA GLN A 38 6.82 -1.08 3.39
C GLN A 38 6.55 -0.12 2.25
N GLU A 39 6.71 -0.57 1.02
CA GLU A 39 6.43 0.27 -0.13
C GLU A 39 4.95 0.57 -0.26
N VAL A 40 4.12 -0.43 0.01
CA VAL A 40 2.68 -0.22 -0.01
C VAL A 40 2.29 0.84 1.02
N LYS A 41 2.88 0.75 2.19
CA LYS A 41 2.61 1.72 3.24
C LYS A 41 2.98 3.13 2.79
N SER A 42 4.13 3.26 2.16
CA SER A 42 4.59 4.56 1.70
C SER A 42 3.66 5.12 0.63
N THR A 43 3.26 4.29 -0.33
CA THR A 43 2.35 4.72 -1.38
C THR A 43 1.00 5.10 -0.81
N ALA A 44 0.52 4.33 0.16
CA ALA A 44 -0.76 4.62 0.79
C ALA A 44 -0.71 5.97 1.53
N GLN A 45 0.41 6.27 2.16
CA GLN A 45 0.58 7.55 2.83
C GLN A 45 0.53 8.69 1.83
N ASP A 46 1.21 8.52 0.71
CA ASP A 46 1.23 9.54 -0.32
C ASP A 46 -0.18 9.77 -0.87
N LEU A 47 -0.90 8.70 -1.10
CA LEU A 47 -2.25 8.80 -1.61
C LEU A 47 -3.14 9.52 -0.60
N ARG A 48 -2.98 9.21 0.66
CA ARG A 48 -3.76 9.85 1.70
C ARG A 48 -3.51 11.36 1.72
N LYS A 49 -2.25 11.74 1.59
CA LYS A 49 -1.92 13.16 1.59
C LYS A 49 -2.55 13.86 0.40
N ARG A 50 -2.51 13.23 -0.76
CA ARG A 50 -3.10 13.84 -1.93
C ARG A 50 -4.60 14.01 -1.78
N VAL A 51 -5.25 13.03 -1.20
CA VAL A 51 -6.68 13.13 -0.96
C VAL A 51 -6.99 14.30 -0.03
N LEU A 52 -6.19 14.45 1.02
CA LEU A 52 -6.40 15.54 1.95
C LEU A 52 -6.16 16.89 1.32
N GLU A 53 -5.14 16.99 0.50
CA GLU A 53 -4.83 18.24 -0.17
C GLU A 53 -5.92 18.64 -1.13
N ASP A 54 -6.42 17.66 -1.85
CA ASP A 54 -7.45 17.96 -2.82
C ASP A 54 -8.76 18.32 -2.15
N ARG A 55 -8.96 17.89 -0.91
CA ARG A 55 -10.18 18.14 -0.29
C ARG A 55 -10.16 19.40 0.40
N ASP A 56 -9.18 19.92 0.50
CA ASP A 56 -9.30 21.06 1.02
C ASP A 56 -9.81 21.15 2.28
N ALA A 57 -9.44 20.90 2.95
CA ALA A 57 -9.86 21.10 4.11
C ALA A 57 -10.77 20.45 4.71
N SER A 58 -11.26 20.26 4.58
CA SER A 58 -12.24 19.81 5.12
C SER A 58 -12.05 18.96 5.99
N THR A 59 -11.63 18.58 6.35
CA THR A 59 -11.63 17.86 7.16
C THR A 59 -11.75 16.76 7.57
N ASP A 60 -11.98 16.25 7.64
CA ASP A 60 -12.24 15.26 7.92
C ASP A 60 -11.80 14.39 8.57
N SER A 61 -11.51 14.23 8.92
CA SER A 61 -11.18 13.55 9.54
C SER A 61 -11.21 12.35 9.80
N GLY A 62 -11.34 11.85 10.14
CA GLY A 62 -11.52 10.76 10.46
C GLY A 62 -11.04 9.73 9.87
N SER A 63 -10.77 9.65 9.34
CA SER A 63 -10.42 8.80 8.65
C SER A 63 -9.80 7.84 8.93
N SER A 64 -9.77 7.24 9.23
CA SER A 64 -9.27 6.23 9.47
C SER A 64 -8.49 5.63 8.57
N PHE A 65 -8.07 5.23 8.15
CA PHE A 65 -7.30 4.67 7.27
C PHE A 65 -6.20 4.43 7.89
#